data_a6e2968135f6235dc34b9e667ec1b1d3
#
_entry.id   a6e2968135f6235dc34b9e667ec1b1d3
#
_cell.length_a   1.000
_cell.length_b   1.000
_cell.length_c   1.000
_cell.angle_alpha   90.00
_cell.angle_beta   90.00
_cell.angle_gamma   90.00
#
_symmetry.space_group_name_H-M   'P 1'
#
loop_
_entity.id
_entity.type
_entity.pdbx_description
1 polymer ?
#
loop_
_entity_poly.entity_id
_entity_poly.type
_entity_poly.pdbx_seq_one_letter_code
_entity_poly.pdbx_strand_id
1 'polypeptide(L)'
;NGIELARLIWARQPAARLLFWSQHSDETYVRTLTKIVPAETVYGYVLKSNPADTVARAAQAVFDEDQCWIDPQVRRVQARTLQRHDALTDAEYEVLIDIALGLTDNAIAERRYLSRRGVQNRLQSLYAKLGANEAAASKSSATDVVNIRTRAVALALQRGLVNTFELAREEQQLAAWLGKR
;
A
#
# COMPACT_ATOMS: atom_id res chain seq x y z
N ASN A 1 15.62 1.16 -2.21
CA ASN A 1 14.95 0.13 -1.42
C ASN A 1 14.84 -1.15 -2.23
N GLY A 2 14.55 -2.32 -1.60
CA GLY A 2 14.52 -3.61 -2.29
C GLY A 2 13.50 -3.71 -3.45
N ILE A 3 12.36 -3.04 -3.35
CA ILE A 3 11.35 -2.99 -4.43
C ILE A 3 11.86 -2.20 -5.64
N GLU A 4 12.52 -1.07 -5.42
CA GLU A 4 13.10 -0.29 -6.53
C GLU A 4 14.20 -1.07 -7.25
N LEU A 5 15.05 -1.78 -6.49
CA LEU A 5 16.07 -2.64 -7.06
C LEU A 5 15.42 -3.78 -7.88
N ALA A 6 14.40 -4.44 -7.33
CA ALA A 6 13.66 -5.48 -8.06
C ALA A 6 13.04 -4.96 -9.36
N ARG A 7 12.46 -3.77 -9.34
CA ARG A 7 11.91 -3.12 -10.54
C ARG A 7 12.98 -2.93 -11.61
N LEU A 8 14.16 -2.45 -11.23
CA LEU A 8 15.28 -2.26 -12.17
C LEU A 8 15.80 -3.58 -12.74
N ILE A 9 15.88 -4.62 -11.90
CA ILE A 9 16.30 -5.95 -12.33
C ILE A 9 15.29 -6.51 -13.33
N TRP A 10 13.99 -6.55 -12.97
CA TRP A 10 12.95 -7.10 -13.82
C TRP A 10 12.70 -6.29 -15.11
N ALA A 11 12.96 -5.00 -15.10
CA ALA A 11 12.92 -4.19 -16.32
C ALA A 11 13.98 -4.60 -17.33
N ARG A 12 15.13 -5.10 -16.88
CA ARG A 12 16.23 -5.56 -17.74
C ARG A 12 16.17 -7.07 -18.01
N GLN A 13 15.74 -7.82 -17.03
CA GLN A 13 15.69 -9.29 -17.04
C GLN A 13 14.40 -9.78 -16.39
N PRO A 14 13.28 -9.82 -17.14
CA PRO A 14 11.96 -10.18 -16.59
C PRO A 14 11.92 -11.60 -15.96
N ALA A 15 12.74 -12.52 -16.44
CA ALA A 15 12.84 -13.88 -15.90
C ALA A 15 13.76 -14.02 -14.67
N ALA A 16 14.34 -12.93 -14.16
CA ALA A 16 15.21 -13.00 -12.99
C ALA A 16 14.44 -13.47 -11.75
N ARG A 17 14.94 -14.53 -11.11
CA ARG A 17 14.39 -15.02 -9.86
C ARG A 17 14.87 -14.17 -8.70
N LEU A 18 13.97 -13.71 -7.86
CA LEU A 18 14.29 -12.86 -6.72
C LEU A 18 13.69 -13.43 -5.45
N LEU A 19 14.45 -13.39 -4.36
CA LEU A 19 13.99 -13.71 -3.02
C LEU A 19 14.04 -12.44 -2.16
N PHE A 20 12.87 -11.98 -1.73
CA PHE A 20 12.74 -10.87 -0.80
C PHE A 20 12.84 -11.39 0.64
N TRP A 21 13.78 -10.85 1.39
CA TRP A 21 13.91 -11.09 2.82
C TRP A 21 13.68 -9.76 3.56
N SER A 22 12.46 -9.58 4.08
CA SER A 22 11.95 -8.29 4.51
C SER A 22 11.31 -8.32 5.90
N GLN A 23 11.29 -7.18 6.56
CA GLN A 23 10.50 -6.98 7.79
C GLN A 23 9.04 -6.60 7.49
N HIS A 24 8.74 -6.21 6.26
CA HIS A 24 7.45 -5.66 5.88
C HIS A 24 6.46 -6.75 5.49
N SER A 25 5.33 -6.80 6.18
CA SER A 25 4.17 -7.63 5.83
C SER A 25 2.92 -6.79 5.55
N ASP A 26 3.08 -5.45 5.53
CA ASP A 26 1.98 -4.51 5.32
C ASP A 26 1.44 -4.52 3.89
N GLU A 27 0.18 -4.12 3.76
CA GLU A 27 -0.57 -4.17 2.49
C GLU A 27 0.06 -3.28 1.42
N THR A 28 0.60 -2.14 1.81
CA THR A 28 1.26 -1.20 0.89
C THR A 28 2.45 -1.82 0.18
N TYR A 29 3.30 -2.48 0.96
CA TYR A 29 4.51 -3.11 0.43
C TYR A 29 4.16 -4.28 -0.49
N VAL A 30 3.22 -5.12 -0.05
CA VAL A 30 2.70 -6.26 -0.83
C VAL A 30 2.05 -5.79 -2.13
N ARG A 31 1.23 -4.74 -2.07
CA ARG A 31 0.55 -4.16 -3.24
C ARG A 31 1.56 -3.56 -4.24
N THR A 32 2.60 -2.88 -3.76
CA THR A 32 3.64 -2.33 -4.63
C THR A 32 4.43 -3.44 -5.30
N LEU A 33 4.74 -4.51 -4.56
CA LEU A 33 5.43 -5.68 -5.12
C LEU A 33 4.60 -6.36 -6.22
N THR A 34 3.32 -6.63 -5.98
CA THR A 34 2.44 -7.29 -6.97
C THR A 34 2.32 -6.52 -8.28
N LYS A 35 2.49 -5.20 -8.27
CA LYS A 35 2.46 -4.37 -9.48
C LYS A 35 3.72 -4.47 -10.35
N ILE A 36 4.85 -4.86 -9.76
CA ILE A 36 6.14 -4.89 -10.45
C ILE A 36 6.62 -6.29 -10.82
N VAL A 37 6.00 -7.34 -10.22
CA VAL A 37 6.33 -8.73 -10.53
C VAL A 37 5.85 -9.05 -11.95
N PRO A 38 6.71 -9.50 -12.87
CA PRO A 38 6.28 -9.96 -14.19
C PRO A 38 5.39 -11.21 -14.10
N ALA A 39 4.47 -11.39 -15.05
CA ALA A 39 3.39 -12.37 -14.97
C ALA A 39 3.85 -13.83 -14.76
N GLU A 40 4.98 -14.22 -15.33
CA GLU A 40 5.47 -15.60 -15.30
C GLU A 40 6.76 -15.76 -14.48
N THR A 41 7.05 -14.79 -13.61
CA THR A 41 8.31 -14.80 -12.86
C THR A 41 8.17 -15.54 -11.54
N VAL A 42 9.10 -16.45 -11.29
CA VAL A 42 9.25 -17.11 -10.00
C VAL A 42 9.94 -16.17 -9.02
N TYR A 43 9.32 -15.97 -7.87
CA TYR A 43 9.90 -15.15 -6.80
C TYR A 43 9.52 -15.66 -5.41
N GLY A 44 10.30 -15.26 -4.42
CA GLY A 44 10.02 -15.56 -3.03
C GLY A 44 9.89 -14.31 -2.18
N TYR A 45 9.06 -14.41 -1.14
CA TYR A 45 8.95 -13.39 -0.09
C TYR A 45 8.94 -14.05 1.27
N VAL A 46 9.96 -13.76 2.08
CA VAL A 46 10.14 -14.31 3.43
C VAL A 46 10.26 -13.16 4.41
N LEU A 47 9.56 -13.26 5.53
CA LEU A 47 9.68 -12.29 6.61
C LEU A 47 10.95 -12.54 7.44
N LYS A 48 11.62 -11.46 7.87
CA LYS A 48 12.82 -11.53 8.73
C LYS A 48 12.54 -12.10 10.12
N SER A 49 11.27 -12.19 10.51
CA SER A 49 10.83 -12.86 11.75
C SER A 49 10.88 -14.40 11.68
N ASN A 50 11.04 -14.96 10.47
CA ASN A 50 11.12 -16.41 10.30
C ASN A 50 12.50 -16.95 10.67
N PRO A 51 12.57 -18.23 11.11
CA PRO A 51 13.83 -18.93 11.33
C PRO A 51 14.66 -19.05 10.04
N ALA A 52 15.98 -19.18 10.21
CA ALA A 52 16.92 -19.33 9.09
C ALA A 52 16.58 -20.50 8.15
N ASP A 53 16.09 -21.63 8.70
CA ASP A 53 15.66 -22.78 7.92
C ASP A 53 14.51 -22.47 6.94
N THR A 54 13.64 -21.52 7.29
CA THR A 54 12.57 -21.07 6.40
C THR A 54 13.14 -20.29 5.22
N VAL A 55 14.16 -19.47 5.47
CA VAL A 55 14.86 -18.71 4.40
C VAL A 55 15.58 -19.67 3.46
N ALA A 56 16.27 -20.69 4.00
CA ALA A 56 16.95 -21.70 3.21
C ALA A 56 16.00 -22.49 2.31
N ARG A 57 14.84 -22.93 2.87
CA ARG A 57 13.80 -23.60 2.08
C ARG A 57 13.17 -22.71 1.01
N ALA A 58 12.94 -21.46 1.32
CA ALA A 58 12.44 -20.50 0.33
C ALA A 58 13.45 -20.26 -0.79
N ALA A 59 14.73 -20.20 -0.48
CA ALA A 59 15.78 -20.08 -1.47
C ALA A 59 15.84 -21.31 -2.39
N GLN A 60 15.79 -22.51 -1.83
CA GLN A 60 15.75 -23.75 -2.60
C GLN A 60 14.51 -23.79 -3.52
N ALA A 61 13.33 -23.48 -3.00
CA ALA A 61 12.09 -23.45 -3.79
C ALA A 61 12.20 -22.48 -4.99
N VAL A 62 12.72 -21.28 -4.76
CA VAL A 62 12.79 -20.22 -5.80
C VAL A 62 13.90 -20.47 -6.81
N PHE A 63 15.09 -20.88 -6.35
CA PHE A 63 16.26 -20.94 -7.24
C PHE A 63 16.50 -22.32 -7.85
N ASP A 64 16.12 -23.40 -7.17
CA ASP A 64 16.39 -24.78 -7.60
C ASP A 64 15.12 -25.47 -8.14
N GLU A 65 13.94 -25.19 -7.57
CA GLU A 65 12.70 -25.93 -7.85
C GLU A 65 11.70 -25.16 -8.71
N ASP A 66 12.01 -23.93 -9.15
CA ASP A 66 11.10 -23.09 -9.94
C ASP A 66 9.74 -22.82 -9.27
N GLN A 67 9.71 -22.74 -7.95
CA GLN A 67 8.49 -22.55 -7.18
C GLN A 67 8.47 -21.18 -6.48
N CYS A 68 7.33 -20.49 -6.56
CA CYS A 68 7.12 -19.29 -5.78
C CYS A 68 6.98 -19.63 -4.29
N TRP A 69 7.69 -18.88 -3.45
CA TRP A 69 7.59 -18.99 -1.98
C TRP A 69 7.05 -17.70 -1.38
N ILE A 70 5.81 -17.70 -0.93
CA ILE A 70 5.22 -16.51 -0.28
C ILE A 70 4.89 -16.83 1.17
N ASP A 71 5.45 -16.04 2.08
CA ASP A 71 5.16 -16.14 3.50
C ASP A 71 3.64 -16.16 3.77
N PRO A 72 3.15 -17.03 4.67
CA PRO A 72 1.71 -17.12 4.95
C PRO A 72 1.07 -15.81 5.40
N GLN A 73 1.79 -14.94 6.13
CA GLN A 73 1.28 -13.62 6.52
C GLN A 73 1.13 -12.70 5.30
N VAL A 74 2.13 -12.68 4.43
CA VAL A 74 2.11 -11.91 3.17
C VAL A 74 1.03 -12.42 2.23
N ARG A 75 0.87 -13.75 2.12
CA ARG A 75 -0.19 -14.38 1.32
C ARG A 75 -1.59 -13.97 1.79
N ARG A 76 -1.82 -13.88 3.10
CA ARG A 76 -3.09 -13.39 3.65
C ARG A 76 -3.37 -11.95 3.26
N VAL A 77 -2.34 -11.13 3.24
CA VAL A 77 -2.46 -9.73 2.79
C VAL A 77 -2.76 -9.67 1.30
N GLN A 78 -2.04 -10.44 0.47
CA GLN A 78 -2.32 -10.56 -0.97
C GLN A 78 -3.76 -11.00 -1.23
N ALA A 79 -4.23 -12.05 -0.55
CA ALA A 79 -5.59 -12.56 -0.70
C ALA A 79 -6.65 -11.50 -0.33
N ARG A 80 -6.42 -10.71 0.71
CA ARG A 80 -7.31 -9.59 1.08
C ARG A 80 -7.32 -8.50 0.01
N THR A 81 -6.18 -8.20 -0.58
CA THR A 81 -6.06 -7.17 -1.64
C THR A 81 -6.75 -7.61 -2.93
N LEU A 82 -6.73 -8.91 -3.25
CA LEU A 82 -7.31 -9.47 -4.47
C LEU A 82 -8.81 -9.79 -4.36
N GLN A 83 -9.31 -10.14 -3.17
CA GLN A 83 -10.68 -10.67 -2.97
C GLN A 83 -11.71 -9.66 -2.45
N ARG A 84 -11.33 -8.42 -2.10
CA ARG A 84 -12.26 -7.49 -1.46
C ARG A 84 -12.86 -6.49 -2.44
N HIS A 85 -14.20 -6.44 -2.47
CA HIS A 85 -14.98 -5.27 -2.87
C HIS A 85 -14.60 -4.01 -2.06
N ASP A 86 -14.01 -4.20 -0.86
CA ASP A 86 -13.52 -3.15 0.04
C ASP A 86 -12.04 -2.77 -0.20
N ALA A 87 -11.36 -3.38 -1.15
CA ALA A 87 -10.00 -2.99 -1.47
C ALA A 87 -9.98 -1.57 -2.07
N LEU A 88 -9.04 -0.75 -1.58
CA LEU A 88 -8.85 0.59 -2.14
C LEU A 88 -8.37 0.49 -3.57
N THR A 89 -9.01 1.21 -4.47
CA THR A 89 -8.48 1.44 -5.82
C THR A 89 -7.20 2.26 -5.76
N ASP A 90 -6.40 2.24 -6.83
CA ASP A 90 -5.18 3.05 -6.89
C ASP A 90 -5.48 4.54 -6.70
N ALA A 91 -6.57 5.02 -7.28
CA ALA A 91 -6.99 6.42 -7.15
C ALA A 91 -7.44 6.79 -5.72
N GLU A 92 -8.09 5.88 -5.00
CA GLU A 92 -8.44 6.08 -3.59
C GLU A 92 -7.20 6.00 -2.70
N TYR A 93 -6.26 5.10 -3.02
CA TYR A 93 -5.01 4.99 -2.31
C TYR A 93 -4.15 6.26 -2.44
N GLU A 94 -4.06 6.83 -3.64
CA GLU A 94 -3.37 8.10 -3.86
C GLU A 94 -3.97 9.24 -3.05
N VAL A 95 -5.31 9.32 -2.99
CA VAL A 95 -6.01 10.31 -2.16
C VAL A 95 -5.78 10.05 -0.67
N LEU A 96 -5.70 8.78 -0.24
CA LEU A 96 -5.36 8.41 1.14
C LEU A 96 -3.97 8.91 1.53
N ILE A 97 -2.97 8.73 0.67
CA ILE A 97 -1.62 9.28 0.90
C ILE A 97 -1.67 10.81 1.01
N ASP A 98 -2.38 11.48 0.12
CA ASP A 98 -2.45 12.95 0.13
C ASP A 98 -3.12 13.48 1.41
N ILE A 99 -4.18 12.82 1.92
CA ILE A 99 -4.77 13.21 3.20
C ILE A 99 -3.86 12.87 4.39
N ALA A 100 -3.07 11.81 4.32
CA ALA A 100 -2.10 11.47 5.35
C ALA A 100 -0.94 12.49 5.42
N LEU A 101 -0.60 13.11 4.28
CA LEU A 101 0.34 14.23 4.18
C LEU A 101 -0.30 15.59 4.54
N GLY A 102 -1.58 15.63 4.91
CA GLY A 102 -2.26 16.83 5.36
C GLY A 102 -2.78 17.75 4.25
N LEU A 103 -2.83 17.32 2.99
CA LEU A 103 -3.31 18.15 1.89
C LEU A 103 -4.82 18.43 2.01
N THR A 104 -5.24 19.62 1.61
CA THR A 104 -6.66 19.99 1.45
C THR A 104 -7.24 19.40 0.18
N ASP A 105 -8.58 19.31 0.09
CA ASP A 105 -9.26 18.80 -1.13
C ASP A 105 -8.87 19.57 -2.39
N ASN A 106 -8.65 20.88 -2.28
CA ASN A 106 -8.22 21.71 -3.41
C ASN A 106 -6.79 21.37 -3.84
N ALA A 107 -5.87 21.18 -2.87
CA ALA A 107 -4.49 20.80 -3.15
C ALA A 107 -4.40 19.39 -3.76
N ILE A 108 -5.24 18.44 -3.29
CA ILE A 108 -5.36 17.11 -3.88
C ILE A 108 -5.88 17.18 -5.31
N ALA A 109 -6.94 17.98 -5.55
CA ALA A 109 -7.51 18.16 -6.87
C ALA A 109 -6.46 18.66 -7.86
N GLU A 110 -5.66 19.65 -7.48
CA GLU A 110 -4.58 20.19 -8.29
C GLU A 110 -3.45 19.19 -8.51
N ARG A 111 -2.94 18.57 -7.43
CA ARG A 111 -1.83 17.60 -7.50
C ARG A 111 -2.15 16.38 -8.37
N ARG A 112 -3.41 15.89 -8.30
CA ARG A 112 -3.87 14.69 -8.99
C ARG A 112 -4.63 14.94 -10.28
N TYR A 113 -4.69 16.21 -10.73
CA TYR A 113 -5.42 16.61 -11.93
C TYR A 113 -6.90 16.18 -11.90
N LEU A 114 -7.55 16.38 -10.75
CA LEU A 114 -8.94 16.01 -10.50
C LEU A 114 -9.82 17.25 -10.30
N SER A 115 -11.13 17.08 -10.51
CA SER A 115 -12.09 18.06 -10.01
C SER A 115 -12.25 17.91 -8.48
N ARG A 116 -12.59 18.98 -7.79
CA ARG A 116 -12.92 18.95 -6.35
C ARG A 116 -13.99 17.89 -6.03
N ARG A 117 -15.03 17.79 -6.88
CA ARG A 117 -16.07 16.78 -6.75
C ARG A 117 -15.51 15.35 -6.91
N GLY A 118 -14.56 15.19 -7.82
CA GLY A 118 -13.85 13.91 -8.00
C GLY A 118 -13.06 13.48 -6.76
N VAL A 119 -12.40 14.43 -6.08
CA VAL A 119 -11.73 14.18 -4.80
C VAL A 119 -12.73 13.81 -3.72
N GLN A 120 -13.82 14.56 -3.57
CA GLN A 120 -14.86 14.28 -2.57
C GLN A 120 -15.50 12.90 -2.76
N ASN A 121 -15.79 12.48 -3.98
CA ASN A 121 -16.33 11.16 -4.27
C ASN A 121 -15.35 10.05 -3.85
N ARG A 122 -14.04 10.22 -4.13
CA ARG A 122 -13.02 9.26 -3.71
C ARG A 122 -12.87 9.22 -2.19
N LEU A 123 -12.92 10.37 -1.52
CA LEU A 123 -12.89 10.44 -0.06
C LEU A 123 -14.10 9.73 0.57
N GLN A 124 -15.30 9.93 0.05
CA GLN A 124 -16.49 9.23 0.53
C GLN A 124 -16.36 7.71 0.39
N SER A 125 -15.94 7.24 -0.78
CA SER A 125 -15.69 5.81 -1.01
C SER A 125 -14.60 5.26 -0.09
N LEU A 126 -13.49 5.98 0.07
CA LEU A 126 -12.40 5.67 0.97
C LEU A 126 -12.89 5.53 2.42
N TYR A 127 -13.65 6.49 2.91
CA TYR A 127 -14.19 6.49 4.28
C TYR A 127 -15.13 5.31 4.53
N ALA A 128 -15.98 4.97 3.55
CA ALA A 128 -16.85 3.82 3.63
C ALA A 128 -16.05 2.50 3.69
N LYS A 129 -15.08 2.33 2.78
CA LYS A 129 -14.23 1.13 2.75
C LYS A 129 -13.35 0.96 4.00
N LEU A 130 -12.94 2.06 4.61
CA LEU A 130 -12.20 2.03 5.87
C LEU A 130 -13.11 1.91 7.10
N GLY A 131 -14.43 2.02 6.97
CA GLY A 131 -15.35 2.04 8.10
C GLY A 131 -15.17 3.30 8.98
N ALA A 132 -14.62 4.39 8.42
CA ALA A 132 -14.39 5.62 9.17
C ALA A 132 -15.71 6.31 9.55
N ASN A 133 -16.79 6.06 8.80
CA ASN A 133 -18.13 6.60 9.03
C ASN A 133 -18.89 5.88 10.17
N GLU A 134 -18.54 4.63 10.49
CA GLU A 134 -19.27 3.82 11.49
C GLU A 134 -19.16 4.40 12.90
N ALA A 135 -18.00 4.96 13.23
CA ALA A 135 -17.78 5.64 14.51
C ALA A 135 -18.60 6.93 14.66
N ALA A 136 -18.99 7.56 13.53
CA ALA A 136 -19.83 8.75 13.52
C ALA A 136 -21.32 8.41 13.53
N ALA A 137 -21.72 7.23 13.07
CA ALA A 137 -23.12 6.80 12.98
C ALA A 137 -23.69 6.29 14.32
N SER A 138 -22.86 5.90 15.28
CA SER A 138 -23.31 5.25 16.51
C SER A 138 -23.92 6.18 17.57
N LYS A 139 -23.81 7.52 17.43
CA LYS A 139 -24.51 8.50 18.28
C LYS A 139 -24.76 9.80 17.49
N SER A 140 -25.96 10.30 17.51
CA SER A 140 -26.47 11.49 16.81
C SER A 140 -25.74 12.83 17.16
N SER A 141 -24.74 12.82 18.04
CA SER A 141 -23.87 13.95 18.39
C SER A 141 -22.38 13.69 18.13
N ALA A 142 -22.03 12.56 17.51
CA ALA A 142 -20.61 12.15 17.37
C ALA A 142 -19.89 12.81 16.18
N THR A 143 -20.58 13.48 15.28
CA THR A 143 -19.99 14.23 14.17
C THR A 143 -19.13 15.42 14.63
N ASP A 144 -19.43 16.00 15.79
CA ASP A 144 -18.64 17.09 16.37
C ASP A 144 -17.41 16.61 17.16
N VAL A 145 -17.34 15.31 17.46
CA VAL A 145 -16.28 14.74 18.31
C VAL A 145 -15.19 14.04 17.48
N VAL A 146 -15.52 13.51 16.31
CA VAL A 146 -14.59 12.71 15.50
C VAL A 146 -14.39 13.30 14.11
N ASN A 147 -13.17 13.71 13.81
CA ASN A 147 -12.80 14.11 12.45
C ASN A 147 -12.64 12.84 11.58
N ILE A 148 -13.57 12.63 10.65
CA ILE A 148 -13.61 11.44 9.78
C ILE A 148 -12.33 11.29 8.95
N ARG A 149 -11.76 12.40 8.49
CA ARG A 149 -10.52 12.44 7.71
C ARG A 149 -9.34 11.91 8.53
N THR A 150 -9.17 12.43 9.75
CA THR A 150 -8.13 11.96 10.69
C THR A 150 -8.36 10.52 11.09
N ARG A 151 -9.63 10.12 11.31
CA ARG A 151 -9.99 8.74 11.63
C ARG A 151 -9.63 7.77 10.51
N ALA A 152 -9.87 8.15 9.25
CA ALA A 152 -9.51 7.33 8.10
C ALA A 152 -7.98 7.10 8.02
N VAL A 153 -7.18 8.14 8.25
CA VAL A 153 -5.71 8.02 8.29
C VAL A 153 -5.27 7.09 9.43
N ALA A 154 -5.82 7.26 10.63
CA ALA A 154 -5.50 6.39 11.77
C ALA A 154 -5.83 4.92 11.49
N LEU A 155 -7.01 4.64 10.91
CA LEU A 155 -7.40 3.29 10.52
C LEU A 155 -6.51 2.70 9.42
N ALA A 156 -6.08 3.52 8.46
CA ALA A 156 -5.17 3.11 7.41
C ALA A 156 -3.78 2.71 7.98
N LEU A 157 -3.23 3.51 8.90
CA LEU A 157 -1.99 3.19 9.61
C LEU A 157 -2.11 1.91 10.46
N GLN A 158 -3.20 1.77 11.24
CA GLN A 158 -3.45 0.58 12.06
C GLN A 158 -3.58 -0.70 11.23
N ARG A 159 -4.10 -0.60 9.99
CA ARG A 159 -4.26 -1.74 9.07
C ARG A 159 -3.05 -1.99 8.18
N GLY A 160 -1.98 -1.19 8.32
CA GLY A 160 -0.79 -1.28 7.49
C GLY A 160 -1.04 -0.92 6.01
N LEU A 161 -2.13 -0.20 5.71
CA LEU A 161 -2.41 0.30 4.35
C LEU A 161 -1.46 1.43 3.96
N VAL A 162 -0.95 2.14 4.94
CA VAL A 162 0.04 3.21 4.81
C VAL A 162 1.13 2.98 5.84
N ASN A 163 2.38 3.17 5.46
CA ASN A 163 3.52 3.09 6.36
C ASN A 163 4.37 4.37 6.32
N THR A 164 5.15 4.57 7.36
CA THR A 164 5.99 5.77 7.53
C THR A 164 7.04 5.94 6.43
N PHE A 165 7.56 4.83 5.90
CA PHE A 165 8.55 4.85 4.83
C PHE A 165 7.95 5.39 3.52
N GLU A 166 6.74 4.96 3.18
CA GLU A 166 6.05 5.45 2.00
C GLU A 166 5.63 6.91 2.16
N LEU A 167 5.14 7.30 3.33
CA LEU A 167 4.84 8.71 3.61
C LEU A 167 6.07 9.59 3.45
N ALA A 168 7.24 9.19 3.96
CA ALA A 168 8.47 9.95 3.81
C ALA A 168 8.89 10.12 2.34
N ARG A 169 8.71 9.08 1.51
CA ARG A 169 8.96 9.15 0.06
C ARG A 169 7.99 10.12 -0.64
N GLU A 170 6.70 10.01 -0.33
CA GLU A 170 5.66 10.88 -0.91
C GLU A 170 5.78 12.33 -0.43
N GLU A 171 6.28 12.55 0.79
CA GLU A 171 6.59 13.89 1.30
C GLU A 171 7.70 14.58 0.50
N GLN A 172 8.74 13.82 0.07
CA GLN A 172 9.76 14.35 -0.83
C GLN A 172 9.16 14.75 -2.19
N GLN A 173 8.24 13.94 -2.73
CA GLN A 173 7.54 14.28 -3.97
C GLN A 173 6.62 15.48 -3.80
N LEU A 174 5.95 15.60 -2.64
CA LEU A 174 5.14 16.76 -2.29
C LEU A 174 5.99 18.03 -2.23
N ALA A 175 7.15 17.99 -1.58
CA ALA A 175 8.07 19.13 -1.53
C ALA A 175 8.52 19.56 -2.94
N ALA A 176 8.83 18.62 -3.82
CA ALA A 176 9.17 18.90 -5.22
C ALA A 176 7.99 19.51 -6.01
N TRP A 177 6.75 19.10 -5.72
CA TRP A 177 5.56 19.68 -6.33
C TRP A 177 5.29 21.09 -5.82
N LEU A 178 5.42 21.33 -4.52
CA LEU A 178 5.27 22.67 -3.91
C LEU A 178 6.32 23.67 -4.43
N GLY A 179 7.55 23.20 -4.69
CA GLY A 179 8.61 24.06 -5.23
C GLY A 179 8.43 24.47 -6.71
N LYS A 180 7.47 23.86 -7.42
CA LYS A 180 7.11 24.19 -8.82
C LYS A 180 5.90 25.11 -8.93
N ARG A 181 5.30 25.47 -7.81
CA ARG A 181 4.11 26.30 -7.68
C ARG A 181 4.46 27.77 -7.48
#